data_ee458ba14827257556293be74fb04637
#
_entry.id   ee458ba14827257556293be74fb04637
#
_cell.length_a   1.000
_cell.length_b   1.000
_cell.length_c   1.000
_cell.angle_alpha   90.00
_cell.angle_beta   90.00
_cell.angle_gamma   90.00
#
_symmetry.space_group_name_H-M   'P 1'
#
loop_
_entity.id
_entity.type
_entity.pdbx_description
1 polymer ?
#
loop_
_entity_poly.entity_id
_entity_poly.type
_entity_poly.pdbx_seq_one_letter_code
_entity_poly.pdbx_strand_id
1 'polypeptide(L)'
;MKLKHLLYLVLALPLLWACNNEDDVDEIFVSGIWNVGNFYNGGDWNKLNDKALPEYIEENDLKALNYLSVTFLKDGTLQGRMNNGTFTAYWKANGKDRTISITQLKTTATPSGKSKQLVEALKNAAYYKGDSKVLKVASQNKKSYVQFGHYSE
;
A
#
# COMPACT_ATOMS: atom_id res chain seq x y z
N MET A 1 -24.47 -39.50 -28.53
CA MET A 1 -25.07 -38.60 -27.51
C MET A 1 -24.17 -38.36 -26.31
N LYS A 2 -23.57 -39.39 -25.75
CA LYS A 2 -22.70 -39.25 -24.57
C LYS A 2 -21.42 -38.50 -24.82
N LEU A 3 -20.89 -38.51 -26.03
CA LEU A 3 -19.64 -37.81 -26.39
C LEU A 3 -19.80 -36.28 -26.44
N LYS A 4 -20.99 -35.80 -26.83
CA LYS A 4 -21.28 -34.36 -26.90
C LYS A 4 -21.33 -33.72 -25.49
N HIS A 5 -21.87 -34.42 -24.51
CA HIS A 5 -21.91 -33.93 -23.12
C HIS A 5 -20.54 -33.95 -22.46
N LEU A 6 -19.70 -34.90 -22.81
CA LEU A 6 -18.31 -34.97 -22.34
C LEU A 6 -17.49 -33.79 -22.88
N LEU A 7 -17.73 -33.38 -24.14
CA LEU A 7 -17.03 -32.25 -24.77
C LEU A 7 -17.37 -30.91 -24.09
N TYR A 8 -18.64 -30.72 -23.69
CA TYR A 8 -19.05 -29.53 -22.92
C TYR A 8 -18.45 -29.49 -21.53
N LEU A 9 -18.27 -30.61 -20.88
CA LEU A 9 -17.67 -30.70 -19.56
C LEU A 9 -16.16 -30.37 -19.61
N VAL A 10 -15.47 -30.82 -20.67
CA VAL A 10 -14.04 -30.52 -20.89
C VAL A 10 -13.81 -29.05 -21.26
N LEU A 11 -14.76 -28.41 -21.95
CA LEU A 11 -14.66 -26.98 -22.29
C LEU A 11 -14.92 -26.05 -21.07
N ALA A 12 -15.68 -26.53 -20.08
CA ALA A 12 -15.96 -25.74 -18.87
C ALA A 12 -14.83 -25.78 -17.83
N LEU A 13 -13.95 -26.79 -17.91
CA LEU A 13 -12.83 -26.97 -16.97
C LEU A 13 -11.81 -25.83 -16.98
N PRO A 14 -11.39 -25.25 -18.12
CA PRO A 14 -10.42 -24.14 -18.09
C PRO A 14 -11.01 -22.82 -17.55
N LEU A 15 -12.32 -22.66 -17.53
CA LEU A 15 -12.98 -21.48 -16.96
C LEU A 15 -12.96 -21.47 -15.42
N LEU A 16 -12.79 -22.63 -14.80
CA LEU A 16 -12.69 -22.75 -13.33
C LEU A 16 -11.28 -22.48 -12.82
N TRP A 17 -10.29 -22.45 -13.69
CA TRP A 17 -8.89 -22.19 -13.33
C TRP A 17 -8.47 -20.74 -13.55
N ALA A 18 -9.36 -19.89 -14.06
CA ALA A 18 -9.17 -18.45 -14.12
C ALA A 18 -9.50 -17.79 -12.77
N CYS A 19 -9.04 -18.37 -11.65
CA CYS A 19 -8.90 -17.65 -10.41
C CYS A 19 -7.88 -16.55 -10.64
N ASN A 20 -8.38 -15.34 -10.84
CA ASN A 20 -7.57 -14.15 -11.01
C ASN A 20 -6.90 -13.86 -9.65
N ASN A 21 -5.63 -14.21 -9.50
CA ASN A 21 -4.83 -13.91 -8.30
C ASN A 21 -4.36 -12.45 -8.27
N GLU A 22 -4.99 -11.59 -9.04
CA GLU A 22 -4.72 -10.16 -9.02
C GLU A 22 -5.46 -9.49 -7.87
N ASP A 23 -4.75 -8.61 -7.18
CA ASP A 23 -5.36 -7.76 -6.18
C ASP A 23 -6.31 -6.75 -6.85
N ASP A 24 -7.44 -6.50 -6.21
CA ASP A 24 -8.27 -5.34 -6.57
C ASP A 24 -7.63 -4.08 -5.99
N VAL A 25 -6.91 -3.37 -6.87
CA VAL A 25 -6.16 -2.17 -6.51
C VAL A 25 -7.07 -1.07 -5.95
N ASP A 26 -8.24 -0.88 -6.53
CA ASP A 26 -9.17 0.16 -6.05
C ASP A 26 -9.75 -0.21 -4.67
N GLU A 27 -10.09 -1.47 -4.45
CA GLU A 27 -10.59 -1.94 -3.15
C GLU A 27 -9.55 -1.74 -2.04
N ILE A 28 -8.28 -1.98 -2.33
CA ILE A 28 -7.19 -1.81 -1.36
C ILE A 28 -6.92 -0.31 -1.14
N PHE A 29 -6.53 0.39 -2.18
CA PHE A 29 -5.98 1.75 -2.04
C PHE A 29 -7.05 2.82 -1.84
N VAL A 30 -8.19 2.72 -2.53
CA VAL A 30 -9.27 3.72 -2.50
C VAL A 30 -10.28 3.40 -1.38
N SER A 31 -9.81 3.04 -0.21
CA SER A 31 -10.61 2.63 0.94
C SER A 31 -10.76 3.72 2.01
N GLY A 32 -10.36 4.94 1.71
CA GLY A 32 -10.46 6.09 2.61
C GLY A 32 -9.11 6.65 3.02
N ILE A 33 -9.05 7.26 4.19
CA ILE A 33 -7.83 7.88 4.72
C ILE A 33 -6.95 6.79 5.33
N TRP A 34 -5.72 6.72 4.84
CA TRP A 34 -4.68 5.86 5.37
C TRP A 34 -3.76 6.63 6.31
N ASN A 35 -3.82 6.34 7.60
CA ASN A 35 -2.94 6.92 8.60
C ASN A 35 -1.66 6.10 8.74
N VAL A 36 -0.55 6.77 9.00
CA VAL A 36 0.72 6.07 9.24
C VAL A 36 0.65 5.34 10.59
N GLY A 37 0.82 4.02 10.56
CA GLY A 37 0.92 3.22 11.77
C GLY A 37 2.34 3.17 12.31
N ASN A 38 3.29 2.80 11.47
CA ASN A 38 4.72 2.79 11.82
C ASN A 38 5.58 2.64 10.57
N PHE A 39 6.87 2.88 10.76
CA PHE A 39 7.91 2.48 9.82
C PHE A 39 8.60 1.22 10.35
N TYR A 40 8.91 0.31 9.46
CA TYR A 40 9.52 -0.98 9.78
C TYR A 40 10.82 -1.16 9.02
N ASN A 41 11.79 -1.77 9.68
CA ASN A 41 13.11 -2.02 9.14
C ASN A 41 13.52 -3.47 9.33
N GLY A 42 14.34 -3.97 8.41
CA GLY A 42 14.79 -5.36 8.43
C GLY A 42 13.70 -6.34 8.03
N GLY A 43 13.83 -7.56 8.46
CA GLY A 43 12.90 -8.62 8.15
C GLY A 43 13.04 -9.19 6.72
N ASP A 44 12.10 -10.06 6.36
CA ASP A 44 12.02 -10.66 5.04
C ASP A 44 10.65 -10.35 4.43
N TRP A 45 10.62 -9.39 3.53
CA TRP A 45 9.40 -8.94 2.84
C TRP A 45 8.62 -10.08 2.18
N ASN A 46 9.30 -11.13 1.73
CA ASN A 46 8.67 -12.23 1.02
C ASN A 46 7.98 -13.25 1.93
N LYS A 47 8.17 -13.14 3.25
CA LYS A 47 7.52 -14.00 4.23
C LYS A 47 6.26 -13.38 4.81
N LEU A 48 5.28 -14.20 5.15
CA LEU A 48 4.06 -13.75 5.80
C LEU A 48 4.37 -13.10 7.17
N ASN A 49 5.23 -13.74 7.96
CA ASN A 49 5.81 -13.16 9.16
C ASN A 49 7.22 -12.66 8.83
N ASP A 50 7.31 -11.41 8.44
CA ASP A 50 8.54 -10.80 7.95
C ASP A 50 9.57 -10.51 9.04
N LYS A 51 9.16 -10.53 10.33
CA LYS A 51 9.99 -10.23 11.50
C LYS A 51 10.67 -8.85 11.44
N ALA A 52 10.11 -7.93 10.67
CA ALA A 52 10.58 -6.55 10.65
C ALA A 52 10.30 -5.86 12.00
N LEU A 53 11.18 -4.95 12.38
CA LEU A 53 11.09 -4.23 13.65
C LEU A 53 10.49 -2.84 13.44
N PRO A 54 9.50 -2.44 14.28
CA PRO A 54 8.97 -1.09 14.26
C PRO A 54 10.03 -0.09 14.70
N GLU A 55 10.08 1.06 14.05
CA GLU A 55 11.03 2.13 14.37
C GLU A 55 10.59 2.92 15.61
N TYR A 56 9.29 3.10 15.79
CA TYR A 56 8.71 3.88 16.88
C TYR A 56 7.90 2.98 17.79
N ILE A 57 8.15 3.07 19.11
CA ILE A 57 7.47 2.27 20.14
C ILE A 57 6.82 3.15 21.22
N GLU A 58 7.24 4.40 21.34
CA GLU A 58 6.70 5.32 22.34
C GLU A 58 5.32 5.84 21.94
N GLU A 59 4.40 5.94 22.89
CA GLU A 59 3.02 6.34 22.65
C GLU A 59 2.90 7.71 21.94
N ASN A 60 3.71 8.68 22.35
CA ASN A 60 3.70 10.02 21.73
C ASN A 60 4.17 9.98 20.26
N ASP A 61 5.14 9.15 19.96
CA ASP A 61 5.58 8.96 18.57
C ASP A 61 4.51 8.31 17.71
N LEU A 62 3.82 7.30 18.26
CA LEU A 62 2.73 6.63 17.55
C LEU A 62 1.56 7.58 17.28
N LYS A 63 1.19 8.42 18.24
CA LYS A 63 0.17 9.47 18.04
C LYS A 63 0.59 10.47 16.95
N ALA A 64 1.86 10.88 16.96
CA ALA A 64 2.39 11.79 15.93
C ALA A 64 2.40 11.13 14.54
N LEU A 65 2.70 9.84 14.44
CA LEU A 65 2.61 9.09 13.19
C LEU A 65 1.17 8.99 12.68
N ASN A 66 0.23 8.68 13.56
CA ASN A 66 -1.19 8.55 13.18
C ASN A 66 -1.80 9.85 12.63
N TYR A 67 -1.23 11.01 12.97
CA TYR A 67 -1.62 12.29 12.40
C TYR A 67 -1.26 12.39 10.90
N LEU A 68 -0.15 11.75 10.48
CA LEU A 68 0.27 11.70 9.09
C LEU A 68 -0.65 10.78 8.30
N SER A 69 -1.08 11.20 7.13
CA SER A 69 -2.01 10.41 6.34
C SER A 69 -1.82 10.57 4.84
N VAL A 70 -2.33 9.59 4.11
CA VAL A 70 -2.46 9.61 2.65
C VAL A 70 -3.87 9.18 2.25
N THR A 71 -4.36 9.71 1.16
CA THR A 71 -5.62 9.31 0.53
C THR A 71 -5.36 9.09 -0.95
N PHE A 72 -5.58 7.87 -1.40
CA PHE A 72 -5.50 7.50 -2.81
C PHE A 72 -6.86 7.69 -3.45
N LEU A 73 -6.92 8.48 -4.51
CA LEU A 73 -8.16 8.73 -5.24
C LEU A 73 -8.21 7.90 -6.53
N LYS A 74 -9.40 7.50 -6.92
CA LYS A 74 -9.64 6.65 -8.08
C LYS A 74 -9.17 7.26 -9.40
N ASP A 75 -9.10 8.59 -9.47
CA ASP A 75 -8.59 9.32 -10.64
C ASP A 75 -7.07 9.26 -10.83
N GLY A 76 -6.34 8.58 -9.93
CA GLY A 76 -4.88 8.46 -9.96
C GLY A 76 -4.15 9.56 -9.21
N THR A 77 -4.85 10.43 -8.52
CA THR A 77 -4.23 11.43 -7.63
C THR A 77 -4.11 10.91 -6.21
N LEU A 78 -3.17 11.48 -5.47
CA LEU A 78 -2.92 11.17 -4.07
C LEU A 78 -2.85 12.48 -3.30
N GLN A 79 -3.46 12.52 -2.13
CA GLN A 79 -3.38 13.63 -1.20
C GLN A 79 -2.82 13.14 0.11
N GLY A 80 -2.03 13.98 0.80
CA GLY A 80 -1.46 13.61 2.08
C GLY A 80 -1.39 14.76 3.07
N ARG A 81 -1.31 14.40 4.34
CA ARG A 81 -1.18 15.32 5.46
C ARG A 81 0.16 15.15 6.14
N MET A 82 0.84 16.26 6.37
CA MET A 82 2.08 16.38 7.14
C MET A 82 1.83 17.14 8.44
N ASN A 83 2.79 17.15 9.34
CA ASN A 83 2.71 17.97 10.57
C ASN A 83 2.60 19.48 10.29
N ASN A 84 3.21 19.95 9.20
CA ASN A 84 3.30 21.36 8.87
C ASN A 84 2.73 21.71 7.49
N GLY A 85 1.84 20.87 6.96
CA GLY A 85 1.24 21.12 5.65
C GLY A 85 0.66 19.88 5.01
N THR A 86 0.53 19.92 3.70
CA THR A 86 -0.03 18.85 2.88
C THR A 86 0.88 18.54 1.70
N PHE A 87 0.60 17.45 1.03
CA PHE A 87 1.25 17.09 -0.23
C PHE A 87 0.24 16.47 -1.20
N THR A 88 0.58 16.54 -2.46
CA THR A 88 -0.15 15.89 -3.55
C THR A 88 0.81 15.11 -4.43
N ALA A 89 0.31 14.07 -5.07
CA ALA A 89 1.09 13.27 -6.01
C ALA A 89 0.16 12.56 -6.99
N TYR A 90 0.75 11.82 -7.91
CA TYR A 90 0.08 10.81 -8.72
C TYR A 90 0.51 9.43 -8.26
N TRP A 91 -0.41 8.48 -8.31
CA TRP A 91 -0.13 7.09 -7.96
C TRP A 91 -0.64 6.13 -9.02
N LYS A 92 0.02 5.00 -9.09
CA LYS A 92 -0.35 3.89 -9.95
C LYS A 92 0.09 2.59 -9.28
N ALA A 93 -0.74 1.58 -9.31
CA ALA A 93 -0.42 0.26 -8.77
C ALA A 93 -0.80 -0.84 -9.77
N ASN A 94 -0.08 -1.95 -9.70
CA ASN A 94 -0.34 -3.15 -10.47
C ASN A 94 -0.67 -4.30 -9.51
N GLY A 95 -1.91 -4.78 -9.53
CA GLY A 95 -2.40 -5.83 -8.64
C GLY A 95 -1.80 -7.20 -8.91
N LYS A 96 -1.36 -7.46 -10.13
CA LYS A 96 -0.72 -8.72 -10.52
C LYS A 96 0.69 -8.84 -9.94
N ASP A 97 1.49 -7.81 -10.10
CA ASP A 97 2.89 -7.77 -9.68
C ASP A 97 3.07 -7.23 -8.25
N ARG A 98 2.01 -6.66 -7.67
CA ARG A 98 2.01 -5.96 -6.38
C ARG A 98 3.07 -4.87 -6.30
N THR A 99 3.11 -4.07 -7.36
CA THR A 99 3.96 -2.90 -7.47
C THR A 99 3.16 -1.61 -7.33
N ILE A 100 3.82 -0.57 -6.88
CA ILE A 100 3.27 0.78 -6.77
C ILE A 100 4.31 1.80 -7.20
N SER A 101 3.88 2.85 -7.87
CA SER A 101 4.71 4.03 -8.12
C SER A 101 3.96 5.29 -7.72
N ILE A 102 4.68 6.21 -7.11
CA ILE A 102 4.19 7.53 -6.70
C ILE A 102 5.11 8.55 -7.35
N THR A 103 4.53 9.45 -8.13
CA THR A 103 5.27 10.40 -8.95
C THR A 103 4.80 11.83 -8.73
N GLN A 104 5.64 12.79 -9.08
CA GLN A 104 5.34 14.23 -9.02
C GLN A 104 4.83 14.68 -7.64
N LEU A 105 5.41 14.14 -6.58
CA LEU A 105 5.05 14.53 -5.21
C LEU A 105 5.49 15.96 -4.95
N LYS A 106 4.54 16.80 -4.57
CA LYS A 106 4.72 18.22 -4.24
C LYS A 106 4.18 18.51 -2.86
N THR A 107 4.94 19.22 -2.06
CA THR A 107 4.60 19.59 -0.69
C THR A 107 4.28 21.10 -0.60
N THR A 108 3.39 21.48 0.30
CA THR A 108 3.07 22.90 0.60
C THR A 108 4.07 23.55 1.53
N ALA A 109 4.89 22.76 2.23
CA ALA A 109 5.96 23.21 3.11
C ALA A 109 7.12 22.23 3.05
N THR A 110 8.30 22.61 3.50
CA THR A 110 9.47 21.71 3.58
C THR A 110 9.21 20.63 4.62
N PRO A 111 9.21 19.35 4.24
CA PRO A 111 9.00 18.26 5.19
C PRO A 111 10.15 18.14 6.18
N SER A 112 9.84 17.82 7.44
CA SER A 112 10.82 17.58 8.49
C SER A 112 10.40 16.41 9.37
N GLY A 113 11.35 15.79 10.09
CA GLY A 113 11.09 14.69 11.02
C GLY A 113 10.31 13.53 10.39
N LYS A 114 9.25 13.10 11.06
CA LYS A 114 8.39 12.01 10.61
C LYS A 114 7.65 12.31 9.29
N SER A 115 7.31 13.59 9.04
CA SER A 115 6.74 14.01 7.75
C SER A 115 7.72 13.81 6.60
N LYS A 116 8.99 14.15 6.82
CA LYS A 116 10.06 13.91 5.82
C LYS A 116 10.21 12.40 5.56
N GLN A 117 10.20 11.60 6.60
CA GLN A 117 10.31 10.14 6.50
C GLN A 117 9.15 9.56 5.65
N LEU A 118 7.91 10.03 5.87
CA LEU A 118 6.76 9.63 5.05
C LEU A 118 6.93 10.03 3.59
N VAL A 119 7.28 11.28 3.32
CA VAL A 119 7.47 11.77 1.96
C VAL A 119 8.56 11.00 1.22
N GLU A 120 9.69 10.72 1.87
CA GLU A 120 10.76 9.91 1.30
C GLU A 120 10.32 8.46 1.04
N ALA A 121 9.59 7.86 1.96
CA ALA A 121 9.04 6.51 1.78
C ALA A 121 8.10 6.43 0.58
N LEU A 122 7.24 7.43 0.38
CA LEU A 122 6.32 7.49 -0.75
C LEU A 122 7.06 7.73 -2.09
N LYS A 123 8.07 8.61 -2.10
CA LYS A 123 8.89 8.84 -3.29
C LYS A 123 9.65 7.58 -3.74
N ASN A 124 10.05 6.74 -2.79
CA ASN A 124 10.80 5.51 -3.04
C ASN A 124 9.90 4.26 -3.09
N ALA A 125 8.58 4.43 -3.04
CA ALA A 125 7.63 3.33 -3.08
C ALA A 125 7.79 2.49 -4.37
N ALA A 126 7.88 1.18 -4.21
CA ALA A 126 8.05 0.24 -5.32
C ALA A 126 7.13 -0.98 -5.22
N TYR A 127 6.89 -1.47 -4.01
CA TYR A 127 6.08 -2.66 -3.74
C TYR A 127 5.05 -2.40 -2.67
N TYR A 128 3.94 -3.13 -2.72
CA TYR A 128 2.95 -3.09 -1.66
C TYR A 128 2.48 -4.50 -1.26
N LYS A 129 1.94 -4.59 -0.07
CA LYS A 129 1.16 -5.72 0.45
C LYS A 129 0.01 -5.20 1.26
N GLY A 130 -1.08 -5.91 1.29
CA GLY A 130 -2.16 -5.60 2.20
C GLY A 130 -3.54 -5.84 1.64
N ASP A 131 -4.49 -5.27 2.33
CA ASP A 131 -5.90 -5.31 2.03
C ASP A 131 -6.53 -3.93 2.33
N SER A 132 -7.85 -3.85 2.41
CA SER A 132 -8.56 -2.60 2.73
C SER A 132 -8.44 -2.16 4.20
N LYS A 133 -7.72 -2.89 5.04
CA LYS A 133 -7.55 -2.59 6.49
C LYS A 133 -6.13 -2.23 6.84
N VAL A 134 -5.16 -2.91 6.27
CA VAL A 134 -3.73 -2.68 6.51
C VAL A 134 -3.00 -2.66 5.18
N LEU A 135 -2.20 -1.63 4.96
CA LEU A 135 -1.41 -1.45 3.75
C LEU A 135 0.06 -1.24 4.13
N LYS A 136 0.93 -2.03 3.53
CA LYS A 136 2.39 -1.90 3.64
C LYS A 136 2.96 -1.46 2.30
N VAL A 137 3.81 -0.45 2.30
CA VAL A 137 4.47 0.08 1.10
C VAL A 137 5.98 0.05 1.31
N ALA A 138 6.67 -0.71 0.48
CA ALA A 138 8.11 -0.93 0.58
C ALA A 138 8.87 -0.24 -0.54
N SER A 139 10.14 0.06 -0.26
CA SER A 139 11.11 0.54 -1.23
C SER A 139 11.61 -0.59 -2.15
N GLN A 140 12.37 -0.23 -3.19
CA GLN A 140 12.91 -1.15 -4.19
C GLN A 140 13.72 -2.31 -3.59
N ASN A 141 14.48 -2.05 -2.52
CA ASN A 141 15.29 -3.09 -1.88
C ASN A 141 14.51 -3.97 -0.90
N LYS A 142 13.25 -3.65 -0.62
CA LYS A 142 12.36 -4.38 0.30
C LYS A 142 12.86 -4.51 1.75
N LYS A 143 13.82 -3.68 2.16
CA LYS A 143 14.43 -3.72 3.52
C LYS A 143 13.72 -2.83 4.52
N SER A 144 12.89 -1.93 4.05
CA SER A 144 12.07 -1.05 4.88
C SER A 144 10.72 -0.82 4.24
N TYR A 145 9.71 -0.59 5.07
CA TYR A 145 8.38 -0.24 4.60
C TYR A 145 7.66 0.67 5.60
N VAL A 146 6.69 1.40 5.10
CA VAL A 146 5.71 2.11 5.91
C VAL A 146 4.43 1.28 5.96
N GLN A 147 3.85 1.16 7.16
CA GLN A 147 2.57 0.50 7.36
C GLN A 147 1.51 1.54 7.67
N PHE A 148 0.41 1.43 6.95
CA PHE A 148 -0.78 2.27 7.11
C PHE A 148 -1.95 1.47 7.66
N GLY A 149 -2.85 2.16 8.33
CA GLY A 149 -4.13 1.64 8.77
C GLY A 149 -5.19 2.75 8.78
N HIS A 150 -6.41 2.39 9.13
CA HIS A 150 -7.50 3.34 9.35
C HIS A 150 -7.67 3.55 10.84
N TYR A 151 -7.05 4.58 11.38
CA TYR A 151 -7.15 4.92 12.80
C TYR A 151 -8.14 6.05 12.99
N SER A 152 -9.10 5.86 13.86
CA SER A 152 -9.98 6.95 14.32
C SER A 152 -9.23 7.84 15.30
N GLU A 153 -9.33 9.13 15.12
CA GLU A 153 -8.90 10.13 16.10
C GLU A 153 -9.73 10.03 17.38
#